data_9163baec7e13b4b4810cf3b600835004
#
_entry.id   9163baec7e13b4b4810cf3b600835004
#
_cell.length_a   1.000
_cell.length_b   1.000
_cell.length_c   1.000
_cell.angle_alpha   90.00
_cell.angle_beta   90.00
_cell.angle_gamma   90.00
#
_symmetry.space_group_name_H-M   'P 1'
#
loop_
_entity.id
_entity.type
_entity.pdbx_description
1 polymer ?
#
loop_
_entity_poly.entity_id
_entity_poly.type
_entity_poly.pdbx_seq_one_letter_code
_entity_poly.pdbx_strand_id
1 'polypeptide(L)'
;TLVLSLFTSCAHKMGDAIAITVYTDSIVSDISNHPVGINLNFIMDGGRFPKAKKNVTEAVKELGTKYLRYPGGEKSDLYLFSIPPYEESHTSLARTIGLDDYPGVFKDGEFVYDPLDFDEFMKICRDVGAEPVLVVAADNYLRKPEKGERVSGREALIKHAAEWVRYANIKKKYNVRYWMIGNESWNKNNENSTVDIYAQDVIDFSKAMKAVDPSILVIPNGDSDEFFKAVITKAGDYIDRLCVSNYGIFNFNAGYESYKDTACCLIWPAQTALNAMNKYATPEQLSKWKLIVAEYG
;
A
#
# COMPACT_ATOMS: atom_id res chain seq x y z
N THR A 1 2.96 -24.03 55.28
CA THR A 1 3.63 -22.78 55.72
C THR A 1 3.47 -21.74 54.64
N LEU A 2 2.58 -20.76 54.90
CA LEU A 2 2.24 -19.67 54.05
C LEU A 2 3.27 -18.56 54.25
N VAL A 3 4.02 -18.17 53.24
CA VAL A 3 4.89 -17.00 53.33
C VAL A 3 4.15 -15.81 52.74
N LEU A 4 3.71 -14.90 53.61
CA LEU A 4 3.08 -13.64 53.24
C LEU A 4 4.21 -12.61 53.05
N SER A 5 4.52 -12.23 51.84
CA SER A 5 5.40 -11.11 51.55
C SER A 5 4.57 -9.83 51.41
N LEU A 6 4.71 -8.94 52.39
CA LEU A 6 4.17 -7.59 52.37
C LEU A 6 4.98 -6.74 51.38
N PHE A 7 4.40 -6.42 50.24
CA PHE A 7 4.87 -5.32 49.41
C PHE A 7 4.19 -4.03 49.88
N THR A 8 4.95 -3.13 50.45
CA THR A 8 4.53 -1.74 50.66
C THR A 8 4.54 -1.04 49.29
N SER A 9 3.38 -0.90 48.72
CA SER A 9 3.14 -0.13 47.50
C SER A 9 3.13 1.35 47.82
N CYS A 10 4.02 2.13 47.21
CA CYS A 10 3.85 3.55 47.05
C CYS A 10 2.55 3.80 46.26
N ALA A 11 1.57 4.40 46.90
CA ALA A 11 0.30 4.75 46.29
C ALA A 11 0.50 5.87 45.24
N HIS A 12 0.87 5.50 44.04
CA HIS A 12 0.44 6.27 42.87
C HIS A 12 -1.07 6.04 42.74
N LYS A 13 -1.85 7.12 42.62
CA LYS A 13 -3.25 7.03 42.18
C LYS A 13 -3.24 6.29 40.85
N MET A 14 -3.49 4.98 40.90
CA MET A 14 -3.82 4.22 39.70
C MET A 14 -5.17 4.76 39.25
N GLY A 15 -5.21 5.34 38.05
CA GLY A 15 -6.48 5.56 37.35
C GLY A 15 -7.28 4.26 37.32
N ASP A 16 -8.59 4.35 37.16
CA ASP A 16 -9.49 3.21 37.12
C ASP A 16 -8.90 2.13 36.21
N ALA A 17 -8.72 0.93 36.77
CA ALA A 17 -8.15 -0.19 36.02
C ALA A 17 -9.13 -0.59 34.89
N ILE A 18 -8.66 -0.54 33.67
CA ILE A 18 -9.43 -1.02 32.51
C ILE A 18 -9.30 -2.55 32.49
N ALA A 19 -10.43 -3.23 32.68
CA ALA A 19 -10.49 -4.69 32.55
C ALA A 19 -10.75 -5.05 31.07
N ILE A 20 -9.87 -5.86 30.49
CA ILE A 20 -10.05 -6.44 29.16
C ILE A 20 -10.33 -7.93 29.34
N THR A 21 -11.49 -8.39 28.84
CA THR A 21 -11.86 -9.81 28.85
C THR A 21 -11.68 -10.38 27.44
N VAL A 22 -10.90 -11.44 27.33
CA VAL A 22 -10.70 -12.18 26.07
C VAL A 22 -11.40 -13.52 26.19
N TYR A 23 -12.36 -13.78 25.33
CA TYR A 23 -13.07 -15.06 25.24
C TYR A 23 -12.37 -15.95 24.21
N THR A 24 -11.51 -16.82 24.65
CA THR A 24 -10.69 -17.70 23.78
C THR A 24 -11.47 -18.84 23.13
N ASP A 25 -12.65 -19.12 23.63
CA ASP A 25 -13.60 -20.11 23.12
C ASP A 25 -14.66 -19.55 22.16
N SER A 26 -14.67 -18.24 21.98
CA SER A 26 -15.59 -17.55 21.09
C SER A 26 -14.86 -17.04 19.84
N ILE A 27 -14.96 -17.79 18.74
CA ILE A 27 -14.39 -17.41 17.45
C ILE A 27 -15.37 -16.46 16.75
N VAL A 28 -14.98 -15.19 16.65
CA VAL A 28 -15.76 -14.16 15.93
C VAL A 28 -15.54 -14.24 14.43
N SER A 29 -14.30 -14.51 14.00
CA SER A 29 -13.93 -14.63 12.60
C SER A 29 -12.69 -15.50 12.44
N ASP A 30 -12.67 -16.33 11.41
CA ASP A 30 -11.48 -17.03 10.96
C ASP A 30 -10.77 -16.18 9.91
N ILE A 31 -9.60 -15.63 10.27
CA ILE A 31 -8.76 -14.82 9.40
C ILE A 31 -7.67 -15.61 8.70
N SER A 32 -7.63 -16.92 8.82
CA SER A 32 -6.60 -17.78 8.20
C SER A 32 -6.53 -17.62 6.68
N ASN A 33 -7.68 -17.36 6.05
CA ASN A 33 -7.81 -17.11 4.61
C ASN A 33 -7.75 -15.62 4.23
N HIS A 34 -7.65 -14.73 5.22
CA HIS A 34 -7.59 -13.27 5.05
C HIS A 34 -6.45 -12.69 5.90
N PRO A 35 -5.23 -13.10 5.65
CA PRO A 35 -4.09 -12.77 6.50
C PRO A 35 -3.72 -11.29 6.39
N VAL A 36 -3.12 -10.81 7.48
CA VAL A 36 -2.58 -9.45 7.56
C VAL A 36 -1.30 -9.34 6.74
N GLY A 37 -1.13 -8.19 6.08
CA GLY A 37 0.07 -7.80 5.36
C GLY A 37 0.83 -6.66 6.03
N ILE A 38 1.96 -6.32 5.46
CA ILE A 38 2.79 -5.17 5.85
C ILE A 38 3.27 -4.41 4.61
N ASN A 39 3.40 -3.09 4.73
CA ASN A 39 4.01 -2.27 3.69
C ASN A 39 5.54 -2.25 3.86
N LEU A 40 6.27 -2.46 2.76
CA LEU A 40 7.69 -2.19 2.66
C LEU A 40 7.94 -0.99 1.76
N ASN A 41 8.86 -0.14 2.19
CA ASN A 41 9.20 1.11 1.51
C ASN A 41 10.57 0.98 0.83
N PHE A 42 10.65 1.27 -0.46
CA PHE A 42 11.88 1.15 -1.22
C PHE A 42 13.02 2.04 -0.71
N ILE A 43 12.67 3.16 -0.05
CA ILE A 43 13.65 4.11 0.47
C ILE A 43 14.26 3.60 1.78
N MET A 44 13.42 3.02 2.68
CA MET A 44 13.80 2.81 4.09
C MET A 44 14.04 1.35 4.46
N ASP A 45 13.48 0.40 3.71
CA ASP A 45 13.51 -1.02 4.10
C ASP A 45 14.59 -1.83 3.38
N GLY A 46 15.46 -1.19 2.62
CA GLY A 46 16.70 -1.79 2.15
C GLY A 46 17.58 -2.14 3.37
N GLY A 47 18.26 -3.30 3.33
CA GLY A 47 19.03 -3.85 4.44
C GLY A 47 20.21 -2.99 4.98
N ARG A 48 20.11 -1.69 4.88
CA ARG A 48 21.20 -0.71 5.06
C ARG A 48 21.06 0.21 6.24
N PHE A 49 20.03 0.05 7.07
CA PHE A 49 20.02 0.72 8.35
C PHE A 49 21.02 0.03 9.28
N PRO A 50 22.28 0.52 9.40
CA PRO A 50 23.34 -0.19 10.10
C PRO A 50 23.10 -0.33 11.62
N LYS A 51 22.02 0.26 12.12
CA LYS A 51 21.60 0.17 13.53
C LYS A 51 20.42 -0.78 13.75
N ALA A 52 19.86 -1.37 12.72
CA ALA A 52 18.78 -2.35 12.87
C ALA A 52 19.35 -3.61 13.56
N LYS A 53 18.68 -4.07 14.62
CA LYS A 53 19.07 -5.30 15.34
C LYS A 53 18.82 -6.56 14.52
N LYS A 54 17.94 -6.48 13.52
CA LYS A 54 17.55 -7.56 12.62
C LYS A 54 17.45 -7.02 11.20
N ASN A 55 17.74 -7.84 10.23
CA ASN A 55 17.44 -7.49 8.84
C ASN A 55 15.93 -7.59 8.56
N VAL A 56 15.49 -6.95 7.49
CA VAL A 56 14.05 -6.87 7.12
C VAL A 56 13.45 -8.25 6.94
N THR A 57 14.15 -9.17 6.29
CA THR A 57 13.67 -10.54 6.05
C THR A 57 13.39 -11.29 7.35
N GLU A 58 14.31 -11.19 8.33
CA GLU A 58 14.13 -11.81 9.65
C GLU A 58 12.94 -11.20 10.39
N ALA A 59 12.83 -9.87 10.39
CA ALA A 59 11.74 -9.17 11.05
C ALA A 59 10.37 -9.55 10.45
N VAL A 60 10.25 -9.54 9.13
CA VAL A 60 9.02 -9.92 8.41
C VAL A 60 8.68 -11.39 8.64
N LYS A 61 9.67 -12.29 8.68
CA LYS A 61 9.47 -13.70 8.96
C LYS A 61 8.92 -13.93 10.38
N GLU A 62 9.43 -13.21 11.38
CA GLU A 62 8.93 -13.30 12.76
C GLU A 62 7.50 -12.77 12.90
N LEU A 63 7.11 -11.75 12.13
CA LEU A 63 5.74 -11.25 12.10
C LEU A 63 4.76 -12.25 11.49
N GLY A 64 5.25 -13.23 10.73
CA GLY A 64 4.40 -14.25 10.09
C GLY A 64 3.43 -13.69 9.06
N THR A 65 3.71 -12.51 8.51
CA THR A 65 2.88 -11.84 7.51
C THR A 65 2.78 -12.65 6.22
N LYS A 66 1.62 -12.57 5.55
CA LYS A 66 1.35 -13.32 4.31
C LYS A 66 1.28 -12.45 3.07
N TYR A 67 1.20 -11.13 3.23
CA TYR A 67 1.23 -10.17 2.14
C TYR A 67 2.30 -9.11 2.40
N LEU A 68 3.05 -8.77 1.37
CA LEU A 68 3.99 -7.66 1.39
C LEU A 68 3.61 -6.68 0.29
N ARG A 69 3.25 -5.45 0.67
CA ARG A 69 2.94 -4.38 -0.26
C ARG A 69 4.17 -3.51 -0.51
N TYR A 70 4.44 -3.18 -1.77
CA TYR A 70 5.65 -2.48 -2.22
C TYR A 70 5.33 -1.59 -3.43
N PRO A 71 6.02 -0.48 -3.63
CA PRO A 71 7.22 0.04 -2.97
C PRO A 71 6.95 1.04 -1.84
N GLY A 72 5.82 1.01 -1.20
CA GLY A 72 5.41 1.86 -0.09
C GLY A 72 4.01 2.45 -0.30
N GLY A 73 3.62 3.41 0.53
CA GLY A 73 2.43 4.25 0.38
C GLY A 73 2.67 5.36 -0.64
N GLU A 74 2.62 6.64 -0.23
CA GLU A 74 2.90 7.80 -1.11
C GLU A 74 4.18 7.68 -1.95
N LYS A 75 5.19 6.97 -1.45
CA LYS A 75 6.46 6.79 -2.15
C LYS A 75 6.33 5.93 -3.40
N SER A 76 5.28 5.11 -3.51
CA SER A 76 5.01 4.33 -4.72
C SER A 76 4.78 5.20 -5.95
N ASP A 77 4.22 6.40 -5.77
CA ASP A 77 3.98 7.33 -6.87
C ASP A 77 5.27 7.92 -7.45
N LEU A 78 6.37 7.81 -6.72
CA LEU A 78 7.70 8.22 -7.18
C LEU A 78 8.50 7.08 -7.81
N TYR A 79 8.12 5.83 -7.54
CA TYR A 79 8.93 4.66 -7.85
C TYR A 79 8.78 4.16 -9.28
N LEU A 80 9.91 3.90 -9.93
CA LEU A 80 10.02 3.11 -11.14
C LEU A 80 10.94 1.92 -10.88
N PHE A 81 10.47 0.70 -11.21
CA PHE A 81 11.27 -0.51 -10.97
C PHE A 81 12.51 -0.59 -11.85
N SER A 82 12.50 0.10 -13.00
CA SER A 82 13.61 0.11 -13.96
C SER A 82 13.47 1.27 -14.94
N ILE A 83 14.49 1.42 -15.75
CA ILE A 83 14.54 2.33 -16.90
C ILE A 83 14.64 1.53 -18.20
N PRO A 84 14.25 2.09 -19.37
CA PRO A 84 14.44 1.42 -20.65
C PRO A 84 15.91 0.97 -20.86
N PRO A 85 16.16 -0.22 -21.37
CA PRO A 85 15.23 -1.18 -22.01
C PRO A 85 14.51 -2.16 -21.05
N TYR A 86 14.48 -1.94 -19.72
CA TYR A 86 13.82 -2.76 -18.69
C TYR A 86 14.38 -4.20 -18.57
N GLU A 87 15.69 -4.32 -18.79
CA GLU A 87 16.35 -5.65 -18.77
C GLU A 87 16.66 -6.16 -17.38
N GLU A 88 16.77 -5.26 -16.40
CA GLU A 88 17.07 -5.59 -15.01
C GLU A 88 16.30 -4.70 -14.04
N SER A 89 16.18 -5.12 -12.79
CA SER A 89 15.68 -4.27 -11.73
C SER A 89 16.69 -3.17 -11.44
N HIS A 90 16.25 -1.92 -11.55
CA HIS A 90 17.07 -0.75 -11.29
C HIS A 90 16.19 0.38 -10.81
N THR A 91 16.12 0.57 -9.50
CA THR A 91 15.27 1.60 -8.90
C THR A 91 15.55 2.97 -9.51
N SER A 92 14.50 3.59 -10.03
CA SER A 92 14.50 4.93 -10.60
C SER A 92 13.28 5.71 -10.10
N LEU A 93 13.15 6.96 -10.53
CA LEU A 93 12.12 7.86 -10.04
C LEU A 93 11.23 8.38 -11.18
N ALA A 94 9.92 8.29 -10.97
CA ALA A 94 8.93 8.93 -11.82
C ALA A 94 9.02 10.46 -11.77
N ARG A 95 9.47 11.00 -10.63
CA ARG A 95 9.74 12.42 -10.39
C ARG A 95 11.04 12.55 -9.59
N THR A 96 11.85 13.55 -9.91
CA THR A 96 13.16 13.77 -9.27
C THR A 96 13.10 14.65 -8.03
N ILE A 97 11.98 15.35 -7.76
CA ILE A 97 11.74 16.15 -6.56
C ILE A 97 10.70 15.44 -5.69
N GLY A 98 10.80 15.61 -4.39
CA GLY A 98 9.93 14.96 -3.41
C GLY A 98 10.65 13.94 -2.52
N LEU A 99 11.98 13.76 -2.73
CA LEU A 99 12.85 13.02 -1.81
C LEU A 99 13.71 13.93 -0.95
N ASP A 100 13.66 15.25 -1.15
CA ASP A 100 14.41 16.23 -0.34
C ASP A 100 14.02 16.19 1.14
N ASP A 101 12.81 15.71 1.45
CA ASP A 101 12.35 15.45 2.82
C ASP A 101 13.07 14.25 3.49
N TYR A 102 13.91 13.53 2.74
CA TYR A 102 14.70 12.39 3.21
C TYR A 102 16.20 12.68 3.09
N PRO A 103 16.73 13.64 3.86
CA PRO A 103 18.14 13.97 3.83
C PRO A 103 18.98 12.74 4.20
N GLY A 104 19.98 12.43 3.38
CA GLY A 104 20.80 11.22 3.53
C GLY A 104 20.31 10.01 2.75
N VAL A 105 19.21 10.13 2.02
CA VAL A 105 18.69 9.09 1.10
C VAL A 105 18.96 9.46 -0.34
N PHE A 106 18.72 10.73 -0.69
CA PHE A 106 18.84 11.26 -2.03
C PHE A 106 19.59 12.59 -2.00
N LYS A 107 20.56 12.76 -2.88
CA LYS A 107 21.36 13.97 -2.99
C LYS A 107 21.80 14.19 -4.42
N ASP A 108 21.69 15.43 -4.87
CA ASP A 108 22.13 15.86 -6.23
C ASP A 108 21.54 15.00 -7.37
N GLY A 109 20.34 14.48 -7.20
CA GLY A 109 19.65 13.69 -8.21
C GLY A 109 19.93 12.18 -8.15
N GLU A 110 20.70 11.71 -7.16
CA GLU A 110 21.10 10.31 -7.00
C GLU A 110 20.81 9.79 -5.60
N PHE A 111 20.61 8.48 -5.49
CA PHE A 111 20.51 7.83 -4.18
C PHE A 111 21.88 7.80 -3.50
N VAL A 112 21.92 8.21 -2.23
CA VAL A 112 23.16 8.19 -1.40
C VAL A 112 23.52 6.75 -1.01
N TYR A 113 22.54 5.85 -1.02
CA TYR A 113 22.72 4.41 -0.85
C TYR A 113 21.73 3.68 -1.76
N ASP A 114 21.97 2.39 -1.98
CA ASP A 114 21.07 1.64 -2.83
C ASP A 114 19.69 1.45 -2.16
N PRO A 115 18.58 1.82 -2.74
CA PRO A 115 17.25 1.51 -2.24
C PRO A 115 16.96 0.01 -2.30
N LEU A 116 15.93 -0.44 -1.56
CA LEU A 116 15.39 -1.78 -1.75
C LEU A 116 14.86 -1.89 -3.19
N ASP A 117 15.52 -2.65 -4.05
CA ASP A 117 15.05 -2.82 -5.41
C ASP A 117 13.97 -3.91 -5.54
N PHE A 118 13.38 -4.02 -6.72
CA PHE A 118 12.28 -4.95 -6.95
C PHE A 118 12.72 -6.42 -6.84
N ASP A 119 13.89 -6.80 -7.36
CA ASP A 119 14.36 -8.19 -7.28
C ASP A 119 14.72 -8.59 -5.84
N GLU A 120 15.28 -7.65 -5.06
CA GLU A 120 15.52 -7.84 -3.62
C GLU A 120 14.19 -7.99 -2.86
N PHE A 121 13.20 -7.14 -3.14
CA PHE A 121 11.85 -7.28 -2.57
C PHE A 121 11.24 -8.65 -2.90
N MET A 122 11.32 -9.10 -4.15
CA MET A 122 10.81 -10.41 -4.54
C MET A 122 11.57 -11.56 -3.87
N LYS A 123 12.87 -11.36 -3.58
CA LYS A 123 13.63 -12.32 -2.79
C LYS A 123 13.09 -12.39 -1.35
N ILE A 124 12.80 -11.26 -0.71
CA ILE A 124 12.18 -11.23 0.63
C ILE A 124 10.86 -12.00 0.60
N CYS A 125 9.96 -11.71 -0.35
CA CYS A 125 8.68 -12.41 -0.48
C CYS A 125 8.86 -13.94 -0.52
N ARG A 126 9.80 -14.43 -1.33
CA ARG A 126 10.08 -15.88 -1.42
C ARG A 126 10.64 -16.45 -0.12
N ASP A 127 11.58 -15.76 0.50
CA ASP A 127 12.26 -16.24 1.72
C ASP A 127 11.30 -16.34 2.91
N VAL A 128 10.26 -15.51 2.95
CA VAL A 128 9.25 -15.51 4.02
C VAL A 128 7.94 -16.23 3.65
N GLY A 129 7.76 -16.58 2.38
CA GLY A 129 6.53 -17.21 1.87
C GLY A 129 5.34 -16.26 1.85
N ALA A 130 5.58 -14.99 1.50
CA ALA A 130 4.55 -13.96 1.37
C ALA A 130 4.19 -13.66 -0.09
N GLU A 131 2.92 -13.32 -0.34
CA GLU A 131 2.42 -12.85 -1.61
C GLU A 131 2.77 -11.36 -1.82
N PRO A 132 3.36 -10.98 -2.96
CA PRO A 132 3.61 -9.59 -3.28
C PRO A 132 2.33 -8.85 -3.70
N VAL A 133 2.21 -7.60 -3.26
CA VAL A 133 1.20 -6.63 -3.72
C VAL A 133 1.97 -5.41 -4.22
N LEU A 134 1.94 -5.17 -5.51
CA LEU A 134 2.70 -4.09 -6.13
C LEU A 134 1.83 -2.86 -6.41
N VAL A 135 2.39 -1.68 -6.21
CA VAL A 135 1.74 -0.40 -6.52
C VAL A 135 2.50 0.27 -7.65
N VAL A 136 1.86 0.50 -8.77
CA VAL A 136 2.45 1.25 -9.89
C VAL A 136 2.20 2.74 -9.73
N ALA A 137 3.20 3.56 -10.04
CA ALA A 137 3.03 5.01 -10.10
C ALA A 137 2.02 5.37 -11.20
N ALA A 138 0.96 6.09 -10.85
CA ALA A 138 -0.14 6.33 -11.78
C ALA A 138 -0.47 7.81 -11.98
N ASP A 139 -0.45 8.67 -10.97
CA ASP A 139 -1.07 9.99 -11.01
C ASP A 139 -0.12 11.18 -10.74
N ASN A 140 1.12 10.92 -10.39
CA ASN A 140 2.12 11.97 -10.13
C ASN A 140 2.39 12.90 -11.32
N TYR A 141 2.07 12.51 -12.55
CA TYR A 141 2.17 13.32 -13.74
C TYR A 141 1.21 14.53 -13.74
N LEU A 142 0.17 14.47 -12.93
CA LEU A 142 -0.85 15.55 -12.81
C LEU A 142 -0.34 16.74 -11.99
N ARG A 143 0.62 16.51 -11.10
CA ARG A 143 1.22 17.59 -10.33
C ARG A 143 2.15 18.44 -11.23
N LYS A 144 1.99 19.76 -11.20
CA LYS A 144 2.84 20.67 -11.95
C LYS A 144 4.32 20.47 -11.59
N PRO A 145 5.22 20.31 -12.56
CA PRO A 145 6.64 20.16 -12.28
C PRO A 145 7.25 21.44 -11.72
N GLU A 146 8.17 21.27 -10.80
CA GLU A 146 9.01 22.36 -10.28
C GLU A 146 10.19 22.66 -11.24
N LYS A 147 10.84 23.80 -11.04
CA LYS A 147 11.96 24.19 -11.91
C LYS A 147 13.10 23.17 -11.80
N GLY A 148 13.46 22.55 -12.91
CA GLY A 148 14.54 21.56 -12.96
C GLY A 148 14.10 20.12 -12.63
N GLU A 149 12.85 19.92 -12.27
CA GLU A 149 12.30 18.59 -12.01
C GLU A 149 12.12 17.80 -13.30
N ARG A 150 12.52 16.54 -13.30
CA ARG A 150 12.13 15.56 -14.32
C ARG A 150 10.87 14.84 -13.85
N VAL A 151 9.88 14.74 -14.72
CA VAL A 151 8.60 14.09 -14.43
C VAL A 151 8.28 13.13 -15.56
N SER A 152 7.96 11.90 -15.22
CA SER A 152 7.44 10.93 -16.18
C SER A 152 6.02 11.33 -16.58
N GLY A 153 5.78 11.43 -17.89
CA GLY A 153 4.44 11.67 -18.41
C GLY A 153 3.56 10.43 -18.32
N ARG A 154 2.23 10.62 -18.45
CA ARG A 154 1.22 9.59 -18.36
C ARG A 154 1.53 8.33 -19.20
N GLU A 155 1.81 8.52 -20.48
CA GLU A 155 2.09 7.40 -21.39
C GLU A 155 3.35 6.62 -20.99
N ALA A 156 4.35 7.30 -20.44
CA ALA A 156 5.56 6.67 -19.94
C ALA A 156 5.27 5.81 -18.70
N LEU A 157 4.37 6.27 -17.80
CA LEU A 157 3.94 5.50 -16.61
C LEU A 157 3.14 4.28 -17.01
N ILE A 158 2.19 4.39 -17.95
CA ILE A 158 1.42 3.24 -18.47
C ILE A 158 2.36 2.20 -19.08
N LYS A 159 3.30 2.65 -19.93
CA LYS A 159 4.31 1.77 -20.53
C LYS A 159 5.15 1.09 -19.45
N HIS A 160 5.63 1.86 -18.47
CA HIS A 160 6.44 1.33 -17.38
C HIS A 160 5.67 0.26 -16.57
N ALA A 161 4.40 0.48 -16.26
CA ALA A 161 3.57 -0.50 -15.55
C ALA A 161 3.43 -1.81 -16.35
N ALA A 162 3.19 -1.72 -17.64
CA ALA A 162 3.15 -2.90 -18.54
C ALA A 162 4.49 -3.63 -18.61
N GLU A 163 5.60 -2.89 -18.70
CA GLU A 163 6.94 -3.50 -18.70
C GLU A 163 7.32 -4.09 -17.34
N TRP A 164 6.80 -3.53 -16.23
CA TRP A 164 6.98 -4.15 -14.91
C TRP A 164 6.27 -5.50 -14.82
N VAL A 165 5.05 -5.60 -15.32
CA VAL A 165 4.34 -6.90 -15.44
C VAL A 165 5.13 -7.86 -16.31
N ARG A 166 5.64 -7.41 -17.47
CA ARG A 166 6.46 -8.23 -18.37
C ARG A 166 7.72 -8.75 -17.68
N TYR A 167 8.44 -7.86 -17.01
CA TYR A 167 9.65 -8.21 -16.27
C TYR A 167 9.34 -9.23 -15.18
N ALA A 168 8.34 -8.92 -14.33
CA ALA A 168 7.99 -9.76 -13.20
C ALA A 168 7.48 -11.15 -13.62
N ASN A 169 6.49 -11.21 -14.52
CA ASN A 169 5.75 -12.44 -14.77
C ASN A 169 6.24 -13.22 -15.99
N ILE A 170 6.67 -12.52 -17.04
CA ILE A 170 7.12 -13.19 -18.27
C ILE A 170 8.62 -13.50 -18.21
N LYS A 171 9.45 -12.51 -17.85
CA LYS A 171 10.91 -12.66 -17.82
C LYS A 171 11.39 -13.41 -16.59
N LYS A 172 11.02 -12.94 -15.39
CA LYS A 172 11.47 -13.51 -14.11
C LYS A 172 10.59 -14.65 -13.58
N LYS A 173 9.36 -14.78 -14.08
CA LYS A 173 8.37 -15.80 -13.67
C LYS A 173 8.05 -15.74 -12.17
N TYR A 174 7.98 -14.53 -11.62
CA TYR A 174 7.65 -14.32 -10.23
C TYR A 174 6.18 -14.57 -9.92
N ASN A 175 5.29 -14.57 -10.93
CA ASN A 175 3.85 -14.81 -10.82
C ASN A 175 3.16 -13.81 -9.88
N VAL A 176 3.54 -12.54 -9.96
CA VAL A 176 2.92 -11.47 -9.17
C VAL A 176 1.48 -11.27 -9.63
N ARG A 177 0.54 -11.49 -8.72
CA ARG A 177 -0.89 -11.43 -9.02
C ARG A 177 -1.51 -10.06 -8.75
N TYR A 178 -1.10 -9.38 -7.68
CA TYR A 178 -1.79 -8.19 -7.15
C TYR A 178 -1.08 -6.91 -7.57
N TRP A 179 -1.79 -6.07 -8.35
CA TRP A 179 -1.27 -4.83 -8.91
C TRP A 179 -2.22 -3.67 -8.61
N MET A 180 -1.78 -2.74 -7.79
CA MET A 180 -2.52 -1.54 -7.45
C MET A 180 -2.17 -0.40 -8.40
N ILE A 181 -3.18 0.37 -8.82
CA ILE A 181 -2.99 1.56 -9.67
C ILE A 181 -2.96 2.79 -8.79
N GLY A 182 -1.76 3.37 -8.61
CA GLY A 182 -1.55 4.53 -7.74
C GLY A 182 -1.74 4.24 -6.26
N ASN A 183 -1.39 5.23 -5.45
CA ASN A 183 -1.59 5.24 -4.00
C ASN A 183 -2.44 6.43 -3.59
N GLU A 184 -3.55 6.18 -2.90
CA GLU A 184 -4.43 7.24 -2.39
C GLU A 184 -4.73 8.34 -3.42
N SER A 185 -5.03 7.95 -4.65
CA SER A 185 -5.26 8.84 -5.80
C SER A 185 -6.39 9.85 -5.59
N TRP A 186 -7.19 9.65 -4.54
CA TRP A 186 -8.18 10.59 -4.02
C TRP A 186 -7.56 11.72 -3.17
N ASN A 187 -6.29 11.59 -2.76
CA ASN A 187 -5.65 12.55 -1.88
C ASN A 187 -5.42 13.89 -2.59
N LYS A 188 -5.77 14.99 -1.92
CA LYS A 188 -5.72 16.36 -2.45
C LYS A 188 -4.31 16.86 -2.82
N ASN A 189 -3.27 16.09 -2.53
CA ASN A 189 -1.91 16.41 -2.98
C ASN A 189 -1.78 16.38 -4.50
N ASN A 190 -2.73 15.79 -5.21
CA ASN A 190 -2.84 15.80 -6.66
C ASN A 190 -3.91 16.82 -7.12
N GLU A 191 -3.62 18.11 -7.01
CA GLU A 191 -4.56 19.22 -7.26
C GLU A 191 -5.28 19.17 -8.62
N ASN A 192 -4.69 18.52 -9.61
CA ASN A 192 -5.26 18.36 -10.95
C ASN A 192 -5.93 16.98 -11.14
N SER A 193 -5.92 16.13 -10.14
CA SER A 193 -6.59 14.85 -10.22
C SER A 193 -8.09 15.03 -10.01
N THR A 194 -8.87 14.45 -10.90
CA THR A 194 -10.31 14.27 -10.71
C THR A 194 -10.60 12.77 -10.72
N VAL A 195 -11.71 12.40 -10.12
CA VAL A 195 -12.14 11.00 -10.11
C VAL A 195 -12.32 10.45 -11.54
N ASP A 196 -12.71 11.31 -12.48
CA ASP A 196 -12.89 10.93 -13.89
C ASP A 196 -11.55 10.64 -14.58
N ILE A 197 -10.53 11.46 -14.31
CA ILE A 197 -9.17 11.22 -14.79
C ILE A 197 -8.63 9.92 -14.21
N TYR A 198 -8.78 9.71 -12.90
CA TYR A 198 -8.31 8.50 -12.26
C TYR A 198 -9.03 7.24 -12.80
N ALA A 199 -10.34 7.28 -12.98
CA ALA A 199 -11.07 6.16 -13.57
C ALA A 199 -10.60 5.83 -15.00
N GLN A 200 -10.24 6.86 -15.80
CA GLN A 200 -9.65 6.65 -17.11
C GLN A 200 -8.23 6.07 -17.03
N ASP A 201 -7.43 6.53 -16.07
CA ASP A 201 -6.10 5.95 -15.82
C ASP A 201 -6.21 4.47 -15.44
N VAL A 202 -7.12 4.12 -14.55
CA VAL A 202 -7.38 2.71 -14.19
C VAL A 202 -7.69 1.87 -15.43
N ILE A 203 -8.51 2.36 -16.37
CA ILE A 203 -8.83 1.66 -17.63
C ILE A 203 -7.57 1.45 -18.46
N ASP A 204 -6.80 2.50 -18.69
CA ASP A 204 -5.68 2.47 -19.63
C ASP A 204 -4.49 1.67 -19.08
N PHE A 205 -4.18 1.83 -17.78
CA PHE A 205 -3.21 0.98 -17.10
C PHE A 205 -3.63 -0.49 -17.12
N SER A 206 -4.88 -0.80 -16.76
CA SER A 206 -5.40 -2.17 -16.78
C SER A 206 -5.28 -2.81 -18.14
N LYS A 207 -5.67 -2.11 -19.20
CA LYS A 207 -5.55 -2.62 -20.60
C LYS A 207 -4.10 -2.92 -20.95
N ALA A 208 -3.18 -2.00 -20.67
CA ALA A 208 -1.77 -2.16 -20.99
C ALA A 208 -1.13 -3.31 -20.21
N MET A 209 -1.41 -3.41 -18.91
CA MET A 209 -0.86 -4.44 -18.04
C MET A 209 -1.45 -5.83 -18.34
N LYS A 210 -2.78 -5.95 -18.49
CA LYS A 210 -3.46 -7.22 -18.83
C LYS A 210 -3.19 -7.69 -20.25
N ALA A 211 -2.81 -6.81 -21.17
CA ALA A 211 -2.31 -7.21 -22.49
C ALA A 211 -0.99 -8.00 -22.41
N VAL A 212 -0.20 -7.79 -21.35
CA VAL A 212 1.03 -8.53 -21.08
C VAL A 212 0.75 -9.83 -20.35
N ASP A 213 -0.06 -9.78 -19.30
CA ASP A 213 -0.46 -10.93 -18.49
C ASP A 213 -1.93 -10.79 -18.04
N PRO A 214 -2.86 -11.49 -18.69
CA PRO A 214 -4.28 -11.40 -18.36
C PRO A 214 -4.66 -12.03 -17.01
N SER A 215 -3.74 -12.74 -16.36
CA SER A 215 -3.99 -13.40 -15.06
C SER A 215 -3.80 -12.49 -13.86
N ILE A 216 -3.26 -11.29 -14.04
CA ILE A 216 -3.08 -10.32 -12.95
C ILE A 216 -4.40 -9.77 -12.44
N LEU A 217 -4.41 -9.39 -11.18
CA LEU A 217 -5.55 -8.76 -10.52
C LEU A 217 -5.25 -7.27 -10.36
N VAL A 218 -6.04 -6.43 -11.02
CA VAL A 218 -5.90 -4.97 -10.97
C VAL A 218 -6.78 -4.40 -9.87
N ILE A 219 -6.21 -3.48 -9.09
CA ILE A 219 -6.77 -2.98 -7.84
C ILE A 219 -6.68 -1.45 -7.82
N PRO A 220 -7.75 -0.73 -8.15
CA PRO A 220 -7.83 0.71 -7.90
C PRO A 220 -8.10 1.02 -6.44
N ASN A 221 -7.79 2.26 -6.04
CA ASN A 221 -8.05 2.80 -4.70
C ASN A 221 -9.23 3.77 -4.70
N GLY A 222 -9.69 4.17 -3.50
CA GLY A 222 -10.71 5.18 -3.30
C GLY A 222 -11.00 5.42 -1.82
N ASP A 223 -11.78 6.47 -1.53
CA ASP A 223 -12.11 6.92 -0.17
C ASP A 223 -13.60 7.21 0.07
N SER A 224 -14.34 7.56 -0.97
CA SER A 224 -15.71 8.09 -0.88
C SER A 224 -16.68 7.39 -1.83
N ASP A 225 -17.99 7.52 -1.55
CA ASP A 225 -19.05 6.99 -2.42
C ASP A 225 -18.95 7.55 -3.85
N GLU A 226 -18.64 8.84 -3.98
CA GLU A 226 -18.46 9.49 -5.30
C GLU A 226 -17.27 8.90 -6.05
N PHE A 227 -16.13 8.73 -5.37
CA PHE A 227 -14.92 8.18 -5.97
C PHE A 227 -15.14 6.72 -6.42
N PHE A 228 -15.67 5.88 -5.53
CA PHE A 228 -15.97 4.48 -5.86
C PHE A 228 -17.03 4.37 -6.95
N LYS A 229 -18.07 5.23 -6.95
CA LYS A 229 -19.07 5.26 -8.01
C LYS A 229 -18.42 5.41 -9.38
N ALA A 230 -17.56 6.41 -9.55
CA ALA A 230 -16.92 6.67 -10.84
C ALA A 230 -16.00 5.51 -11.26
N VAL A 231 -15.16 5.01 -10.34
CA VAL A 231 -14.29 3.86 -10.61
C VAL A 231 -15.11 2.63 -11.01
N ILE A 232 -16.15 2.28 -10.25
CA ILE A 232 -16.97 1.10 -10.50
C ILE A 232 -17.75 1.23 -11.83
N THR A 233 -18.38 2.39 -12.06
CA THR A 233 -19.24 2.55 -13.24
C THR A 233 -18.47 2.74 -14.54
N LYS A 234 -17.26 3.31 -14.49
CA LYS A 234 -16.42 3.55 -15.68
C LYS A 234 -15.41 2.45 -15.93
N ALA A 235 -14.74 1.99 -14.87
CA ALA A 235 -13.63 1.05 -14.98
C ALA A 235 -13.96 -0.37 -14.48
N GLY A 236 -15.20 -0.66 -14.07
CA GLY A 236 -15.57 -1.93 -13.44
C GLY A 236 -15.23 -3.19 -14.24
N ASP A 237 -15.28 -3.10 -15.56
CA ASP A 237 -14.95 -4.24 -16.44
C ASP A 237 -13.42 -4.50 -16.56
N TYR A 238 -12.60 -3.59 -16.04
CA TYR A 238 -11.13 -3.65 -16.14
C TYR A 238 -10.44 -3.99 -14.83
N ILE A 239 -11.21 -4.05 -13.73
CA ILE A 239 -10.67 -4.23 -12.37
C ILE A 239 -11.11 -5.56 -11.75
N ASP A 240 -10.39 -6.01 -10.74
CA ASP A 240 -10.64 -7.29 -10.08
C ASP A 240 -10.88 -7.16 -8.59
N ARG A 241 -10.47 -6.05 -7.99
CA ARG A 241 -10.55 -5.73 -6.56
C ARG A 241 -10.76 -4.23 -6.38
N LEU A 242 -11.09 -3.81 -5.17
CA LEU A 242 -10.98 -2.42 -4.72
C LEU A 242 -10.10 -2.35 -3.50
N CYS A 243 -9.46 -1.20 -3.24
CA CYS A 243 -8.75 -1.00 -1.99
C CYS A 243 -9.08 0.33 -1.33
N VAL A 244 -8.87 0.35 -0.02
CA VAL A 244 -9.02 1.51 0.86
C VAL A 244 -7.80 1.65 1.78
N SER A 245 -7.57 2.87 2.28
CA SER A 245 -6.69 3.13 3.41
C SER A 245 -7.53 3.51 4.62
N ASN A 246 -7.28 2.90 5.76
CA ASN A 246 -8.05 3.06 6.98
C ASN A 246 -7.17 3.65 8.09
N TYR A 247 -7.31 4.94 8.36
CA TYR A 247 -6.63 5.59 9.47
C TYR A 247 -7.65 6.13 10.48
N GLY A 248 -7.49 5.72 11.75
CA GLY A 248 -8.35 6.19 12.84
C GLY A 248 -7.91 7.54 13.41
N ILE A 249 -6.64 7.88 13.28
CA ILE A 249 -6.04 9.04 13.93
C ILE A 249 -5.12 9.74 12.92
N PHE A 250 -5.38 11.05 12.69
CA PHE A 250 -4.52 11.90 11.86
C PHE A 250 -3.77 12.96 12.65
N ASN A 251 -4.28 13.36 13.82
CA ASN A 251 -3.65 14.37 14.68
C ASN A 251 -3.20 13.73 16.00
N PHE A 252 -2.01 13.16 16.00
CA PHE A 252 -1.42 12.50 17.18
C PHE A 252 -1.18 13.45 18.36
N ASN A 253 -1.18 14.77 18.14
CA ASN A 253 -0.97 15.78 19.18
C ASN A 253 -2.28 16.22 19.85
N ALA A 254 -3.43 15.79 19.33
CA ALA A 254 -4.72 16.24 19.83
C ALA A 254 -5.13 15.64 21.19
N GLY A 255 -4.40 14.66 21.69
CA GLY A 255 -4.64 13.99 22.97
C GLY A 255 -5.74 12.95 22.93
N TYR A 256 -5.77 12.12 23.97
CA TYR A 256 -6.66 10.94 24.06
C TYR A 256 -8.15 11.29 23.88
N GLU A 257 -8.63 12.39 24.45
CA GLU A 257 -10.04 12.77 24.39
C GLU A 257 -10.55 13.03 22.96
N SER A 258 -9.65 13.41 22.03
CA SER A 258 -10.04 13.68 20.66
C SER A 258 -10.11 12.41 19.78
N TYR A 259 -9.52 11.32 20.19
CA TYR A 259 -9.49 10.08 19.40
C TYR A 259 -9.98 8.83 20.12
N LYS A 260 -10.36 8.92 21.41
CA LYS A 260 -10.87 7.75 22.16
C LYS A 260 -12.06 7.05 21.49
N ASP A 261 -12.87 7.82 20.73
CA ASP A 261 -14.05 7.33 20.04
C ASP A 261 -13.78 6.99 18.56
N THR A 262 -12.54 7.16 18.08
CA THR A 262 -12.20 6.95 16.66
C THR A 262 -11.82 5.51 16.32
N ALA A 263 -11.73 4.62 17.29
CA ALA A 263 -11.40 3.20 17.03
C ALA A 263 -12.37 2.54 16.04
N CYS A 264 -13.65 2.92 16.04
CA CYS A 264 -14.63 2.46 15.05
C CYS A 264 -14.44 3.10 13.66
N CYS A 265 -13.73 4.22 13.58
CA CYS A 265 -13.48 4.90 12.29
C CYS A 265 -12.60 4.05 11.36
N LEU A 266 -11.81 3.13 11.90
CA LEU A 266 -11.00 2.19 11.13
C LEU A 266 -11.80 1.31 10.16
N ILE A 267 -13.09 1.15 10.39
CA ILE A 267 -13.95 0.35 9.49
C ILE A 267 -14.71 1.19 8.46
N TRP A 268 -14.81 2.51 8.64
CA TRP A 268 -15.64 3.36 7.78
C TRP A 268 -15.23 3.37 6.32
N PRO A 269 -13.95 3.51 5.94
CA PRO A 269 -13.56 3.46 4.54
C PRO A 269 -13.91 2.11 3.90
N ALA A 270 -13.69 1.01 4.62
CA ALA A 270 -14.08 -0.32 4.16
C ALA A 270 -15.61 -0.44 3.98
N GLN A 271 -16.39 0.08 4.95
CA GLN A 271 -17.85 0.07 4.85
C GLN A 271 -18.35 0.94 3.69
N THR A 272 -17.73 2.10 3.46
CA THR A 272 -18.04 2.97 2.32
C THR A 272 -17.79 2.24 1.00
N ALA A 273 -16.65 1.59 0.85
CA ALA A 273 -16.32 0.80 -0.34
C ALA A 273 -17.31 -0.36 -0.55
N LEU A 274 -17.64 -1.11 0.50
CA LEU A 274 -18.60 -2.21 0.43
C LEU A 274 -20.02 -1.72 0.05
N ASN A 275 -20.43 -0.60 0.60
CA ASN A 275 -21.72 0.01 0.23
C ASN A 275 -21.73 0.45 -1.23
N ALA A 276 -20.65 1.06 -1.71
CA ALA A 276 -20.52 1.47 -3.11
C ALA A 276 -20.48 0.25 -4.05
N MET A 277 -19.75 -0.81 -3.69
CA MET A 277 -19.78 -2.07 -4.45
C MET A 277 -21.21 -2.60 -4.57
N ASN A 278 -21.94 -2.73 -3.46
CA ASN A 278 -23.31 -3.23 -3.46
C ASN A 278 -24.28 -2.35 -4.27
N LYS A 279 -24.01 -1.05 -4.35
CA LYS A 279 -24.88 -0.06 -5.01
C LYS A 279 -24.63 0.07 -6.50
N TYR A 280 -23.37 -0.03 -6.93
CA TYR A 280 -22.96 0.33 -8.29
C TYR A 280 -22.39 -0.82 -9.11
N ALA A 281 -21.92 -1.91 -8.49
CA ALA A 281 -21.38 -3.04 -9.22
C ALA A 281 -22.49 -3.98 -9.71
N THR A 282 -22.23 -4.66 -10.81
CA THR A 282 -23.13 -5.72 -11.30
C THR A 282 -23.02 -6.97 -10.41
N PRO A 283 -24.04 -7.85 -10.40
CA PRO A 283 -23.97 -9.12 -9.67
C PRO A 283 -22.75 -9.98 -10.04
N GLU A 284 -22.34 -9.95 -11.31
CA GLU A 284 -21.15 -10.67 -11.78
C GLU A 284 -19.87 -10.09 -11.17
N GLN A 285 -19.72 -8.76 -11.15
CA GLN A 285 -18.60 -8.07 -10.54
C GLN A 285 -18.54 -8.34 -9.03
N LEU A 286 -19.65 -8.24 -8.31
CA LEU A 286 -19.75 -8.56 -6.88
C LEU A 286 -19.34 -9.98 -6.54
N SER A 287 -19.65 -10.95 -7.40
CA SER A 287 -19.28 -12.34 -7.17
C SER A 287 -17.76 -12.59 -7.21
N LYS A 288 -17.02 -11.73 -7.93
CA LYS A 288 -15.59 -11.87 -8.18
C LYS A 288 -14.74 -10.96 -7.32
N TRP A 289 -15.24 -9.76 -7.03
CA TRP A 289 -14.45 -8.72 -6.37
C TRP A 289 -14.27 -8.99 -4.87
N LYS A 290 -13.13 -8.55 -4.37
CA LYS A 290 -12.81 -8.49 -2.94
C LYS A 290 -12.34 -7.08 -2.60
N LEU A 291 -12.53 -6.68 -1.35
CA LEU A 291 -11.97 -5.45 -0.82
C LEU A 291 -10.62 -5.74 -0.14
N ILE A 292 -9.67 -4.87 -0.35
CA ILE A 292 -8.36 -4.88 0.31
C ILE A 292 -8.24 -3.62 1.16
N VAL A 293 -7.81 -3.77 2.39
CA VAL A 293 -7.34 -2.66 3.20
C VAL A 293 -5.84 -2.56 2.96
N ALA A 294 -5.43 -1.55 2.19
CA ALA A 294 -4.04 -1.38 1.75
C ALA A 294 -3.16 -0.83 2.87
N GLU A 295 -3.74 0.01 3.71
CA GLU A 295 -3.08 0.66 4.83
C GLU A 295 -4.06 0.80 6.00
N TYR A 296 -3.56 0.63 7.22
CA TYR A 296 -4.31 0.95 8.44
C TYR A 296 -3.35 1.37 9.55
N GLY A 297 -3.80 2.29 10.42
CA GLY A 297 -3.02 2.81 11.53
C GLY A 297 -3.86 3.60 12.53
#